data_aa6284662b534490203957bc24291511
#
_entry.id   aa6284662b534490203957bc24291511
#
_cell.length_a   1.000
_cell.length_b   1.000
_cell.length_c   1.000
_cell.angle_alpha   90.00
_cell.angle_beta   90.00
_cell.angle_gamma   90.00
#
_symmetry.space_group_name_H-M   'P 1'
#
loop_
_entity.id
_entity.type
_entity.pdbx_description
1 polymer ?
#
loop_
_entity_poly.entity_id
_entity_poly.type
_entity_poly.pdbx_seq_one_letter_code
_entity_poly.pdbx_strand_id
1 'polypeptide(L)'
;MAFLDELEQEAFFFDDALVNSGRRNPAWGTTDFTLISLPDPDSPGAWSRTYQQKIAQAKVEQKRYEKICQGIKEAKQHALRNRYTLEVYEQTNHLFNFPVRLILALHNYDITIHEQDKQTALQQINEVCNDFQTMRKQLEETYSQTRFMEQPDGYIADQNHHNHLAAKTNNSDWWYYYEIPMIRKTRTWMNSQ
;
A
#
# COMPACT_ATOMS: atom_id res chain seq x y z
N MET A 1 2.90 -11.64 20.77
CA MET A 1 1.79 -10.68 20.58
C MET A 1 0.96 -11.20 19.43
N ALA A 2 -0.30 -11.51 19.66
CA ALA A 2 -1.14 -12.23 18.67
C ALA A 2 -1.33 -11.52 17.32
N PHE A 3 -1.13 -10.19 17.26
CA PHE A 3 -1.27 -9.44 16.01
C PHE A 3 -0.04 -9.49 15.08
N LEU A 4 1.12 -9.97 15.54
CA LEU A 4 2.32 -10.02 14.70
C LEU A 4 2.20 -11.05 13.58
N ASP A 5 1.61 -12.21 13.87
CA ASP A 5 1.36 -13.24 12.87
C ASP A 5 0.36 -12.74 11.79
N GLU A 6 -0.62 -11.94 12.21
CA GLU A 6 -1.57 -11.32 11.29
C GLU A 6 -0.91 -10.25 10.42
N LEU A 7 0.01 -9.45 10.98
CA LEU A 7 0.75 -8.43 10.24
C LEU A 7 1.69 -9.05 9.19
N GLU A 8 2.30 -10.19 9.48
CA GLU A 8 3.10 -10.93 8.51
C GLU A 8 2.25 -11.40 7.31
N GLN A 9 1.06 -11.92 7.57
CA GLN A 9 0.14 -12.35 6.50
C GLN A 9 -0.36 -11.17 5.65
N GLU A 10 -0.59 -10.01 6.27
CA GLU A 10 -0.97 -8.78 5.56
C GLU A 10 0.14 -8.31 4.63
N ALA A 11 1.41 -8.46 5.02
CA ALA A 11 2.56 -8.11 4.21
C ALA A 11 2.61 -8.91 2.90
N PHE A 12 2.26 -10.19 2.90
CA PHE A 12 2.21 -10.99 1.68
C PHE A 12 1.14 -10.49 0.71
N PHE A 13 -0.02 -10.10 1.22
CA PHE A 13 -1.05 -9.52 0.36
C PHE A 13 -0.62 -8.17 -0.20
N PHE A 14 -0.01 -7.29 0.61
CA PHE A 14 0.49 -6.00 0.20
C PHE A 14 1.45 -6.11 -0.99
N ASP A 15 2.37 -7.08 -0.95
CA ASP A 15 3.38 -7.27 -1.99
C ASP A 15 2.79 -7.74 -3.34
N ASP A 16 1.64 -8.44 -3.33
CA ASP A 16 1.06 -9.07 -4.52
C ASP A 16 -0.27 -8.42 -5.00
N ALA A 17 -0.90 -7.62 -4.16
CA ALA A 17 -2.25 -7.13 -4.39
C ALA A 17 -2.42 -6.33 -5.70
N LEU A 18 -1.49 -5.44 -6.00
CA LEU A 18 -1.55 -4.52 -7.14
C LEU A 18 -0.88 -5.05 -8.42
N VAL A 19 -0.32 -6.25 -8.35
CA VAL A 19 0.42 -6.88 -9.46
C VAL A 19 -0.47 -7.85 -10.20
N ASN A 20 -0.48 -7.77 -11.52
CA ASN A 20 -1.18 -8.71 -12.40
C ASN A 20 -0.25 -9.83 -12.88
N SER A 21 0.98 -9.48 -13.25
CA SER A 21 2.02 -10.43 -13.64
C SER A 21 3.41 -9.88 -13.39
N GLY A 22 4.38 -10.79 -13.28
CA GLY A 22 5.77 -10.45 -12.99
C GLY A 22 6.03 -10.30 -11.50
N ARG A 23 7.26 -9.95 -11.17
CA ARG A 23 7.70 -9.75 -9.78
C ARG A 23 8.64 -8.56 -9.69
N ARG A 24 8.61 -7.91 -8.55
CA ARG A 24 9.69 -7.03 -8.14
C ARG A 24 10.96 -7.84 -7.95
N ASN A 25 12.03 -7.46 -8.67
CA ASN A 25 13.36 -8.01 -8.42
C ASN A 25 14.23 -6.94 -7.73
N PRO A 26 14.29 -6.93 -6.39
CA PRO A 26 15.04 -5.92 -5.66
C PRO A 26 16.55 -6.00 -5.90
N ALA A 27 17.09 -7.18 -6.24
CA ALA A 27 18.52 -7.39 -6.44
C ALA A 27 19.06 -6.71 -7.70
N TRP A 28 18.24 -6.59 -8.74
CA TRP A 28 18.70 -6.13 -10.06
C TRP A 28 18.06 -4.80 -10.48
N GLY A 29 17.09 -4.30 -9.71
CA GLY A 29 16.36 -3.07 -10.05
C GLY A 29 15.56 -3.17 -11.35
N THR A 30 15.31 -4.39 -11.82
CA THR A 30 14.48 -4.64 -13.00
C THR A 30 13.02 -4.63 -12.60
N THR A 31 12.23 -3.97 -13.41
CA THR A 31 10.79 -3.83 -13.26
C THR A 31 10.10 -4.68 -14.32
N ASP A 32 10.08 -5.98 -14.10
CA ASP A 32 9.36 -6.90 -14.97
C ASP A 32 8.03 -7.29 -14.32
N PHE A 33 7.14 -6.31 -14.23
CA PHE A 33 5.79 -6.54 -13.72
C PHE A 33 4.75 -5.70 -14.45
N THR A 34 3.51 -6.16 -14.45
CA THR A 34 2.35 -5.40 -14.86
C THR A 34 1.40 -5.19 -13.70
N LEU A 35 0.92 -3.96 -13.54
CA LEU A 35 -0.10 -3.63 -12.53
C LEU A 35 -1.48 -4.12 -12.98
N ILE A 36 -2.37 -4.36 -12.01
CA ILE A 36 -3.77 -4.66 -12.29
C ILE A 36 -4.38 -3.60 -13.21
N SER A 37 -5.33 -3.99 -14.06
CA SER A 37 -6.07 -3.05 -14.89
C SER A 37 -7.01 -2.19 -14.03
N LEU A 38 -7.57 -1.16 -14.63
CA LEU A 38 -8.61 -0.33 -14.01
C LEU A 38 -9.97 -0.66 -14.64
N PRO A 39 -11.09 -0.42 -13.96
CA PRO A 39 -12.41 -0.69 -14.48
C PRO A 39 -12.68 0.07 -15.80
N ASP A 40 -13.40 -0.57 -16.70
CA ASP A 40 -13.89 0.05 -17.92
C ASP A 40 -15.32 0.54 -17.67
N PRO A 41 -15.59 1.86 -17.79
CA PRO A 41 -16.93 2.42 -17.58
C PRO A 41 -17.99 1.84 -18.49
N ASP A 42 -17.58 1.38 -19.69
CA ASP A 42 -18.48 0.81 -20.71
C ASP A 42 -18.76 -0.69 -20.47
N SER A 43 -18.09 -1.31 -19.50
CA SER A 43 -18.19 -2.75 -19.22
C SER A 43 -18.41 -3.04 -17.72
N PRO A 44 -19.51 -2.57 -17.10
CA PRO A 44 -19.75 -2.71 -15.66
C PRO A 44 -19.66 -4.17 -15.19
N GLY A 45 -18.98 -4.40 -14.08
CA GLY A 45 -18.76 -5.71 -13.48
C GLY A 45 -17.72 -6.59 -14.18
N ALA A 46 -17.15 -6.17 -15.31
CA ALA A 46 -16.14 -6.97 -16.01
C ALA A 46 -14.83 -7.05 -15.23
N TRP A 47 -14.39 -5.92 -14.66
CA TRP A 47 -13.21 -5.85 -13.82
C TRP A 47 -13.35 -6.71 -12.57
N SER A 48 -14.50 -6.63 -11.90
CA SER A 48 -14.80 -7.41 -10.69
C SER A 48 -14.80 -8.92 -10.95
N ARG A 49 -15.28 -9.36 -12.12
CA ARG A 49 -15.19 -10.76 -12.53
C ARG A 49 -13.74 -11.19 -12.74
N THR A 50 -12.94 -10.37 -13.41
CA THR A 50 -11.52 -10.65 -13.66
C THR A 50 -10.72 -10.76 -12.37
N TYR A 51 -10.97 -9.88 -11.41
CA TYR A 51 -10.21 -9.81 -10.13
C TYR A 51 -10.97 -10.37 -8.93
N GLN A 52 -11.94 -11.26 -9.14
CA GLN A 52 -12.78 -11.80 -8.06
C GLN A 52 -11.99 -12.41 -6.90
N GLN A 53 -10.86 -13.06 -7.18
CA GLN A 53 -10.01 -13.65 -6.14
C GLN A 53 -9.29 -12.57 -5.32
N LYS A 54 -8.75 -11.53 -5.96
CA LYS A 54 -8.13 -10.39 -5.27
C LYS A 54 -9.14 -9.63 -4.42
N ILE A 55 -10.36 -9.45 -4.91
CA ILE A 55 -11.46 -8.80 -4.17
C ILE A 55 -11.86 -9.65 -2.96
N ALA A 56 -11.98 -10.95 -3.12
CA ALA A 56 -12.29 -11.85 -2.01
C ALA A 56 -11.20 -11.80 -0.94
N GLN A 57 -9.94 -11.84 -1.36
CA GLN A 57 -8.80 -11.72 -0.45
C GLN A 57 -8.78 -10.35 0.23
N ALA A 58 -8.99 -9.25 -0.50
CA ALA A 58 -9.05 -7.90 0.08
C ALA A 58 -10.10 -7.78 1.18
N LYS A 59 -11.26 -8.45 1.03
CA LYS A 59 -12.29 -8.50 2.09
C LYS A 59 -11.83 -9.26 3.34
N VAL A 60 -10.98 -10.26 3.19
CA VAL A 60 -10.36 -10.98 4.32
C VAL A 60 -9.32 -10.08 4.99
N GLU A 61 -8.48 -9.43 4.18
CA GLU A 61 -7.43 -8.54 4.69
C GLU A 61 -8.00 -7.31 5.40
N GLN A 62 -9.13 -6.78 4.95
CA GLN A 62 -9.82 -5.69 5.65
C GLN A 62 -10.18 -6.08 7.10
N LYS A 63 -10.66 -7.30 7.32
CA LYS A 63 -10.96 -7.80 8.67
C LYS A 63 -9.68 -8.03 9.48
N ARG A 64 -8.62 -8.49 8.82
CA ARG A 64 -7.31 -8.67 9.44
C ARG A 64 -6.74 -7.34 9.91
N TYR A 65 -6.79 -6.31 9.06
CA TYR A 65 -6.41 -4.95 9.40
C TYR A 65 -7.11 -4.46 10.68
N GLU A 66 -8.44 -4.62 10.77
CA GLU A 66 -9.22 -4.21 11.94
C GLU A 66 -8.77 -4.96 13.21
N LYS A 67 -8.49 -6.25 13.09
CA LYS A 67 -7.98 -7.08 14.19
C LYS A 67 -6.58 -6.63 14.66
N ILE A 68 -5.70 -6.30 13.71
CA ILE A 68 -4.37 -5.77 14.01
C ILE A 68 -4.48 -4.41 14.72
N CYS A 69 -5.30 -3.50 14.22
CA CYS A 69 -5.57 -2.21 14.86
C CYS A 69 -6.01 -2.38 16.32
N GLN A 70 -6.94 -3.29 16.58
CA GLN A 70 -7.40 -3.56 17.93
C GLN A 70 -6.28 -4.12 18.81
N GLY A 71 -5.50 -5.08 18.30
CA GLY A 71 -4.37 -5.68 19.03
C GLY A 71 -3.26 -4.66 19.37
N ILE A 72 -2.95 -3.75 18.43
CA ILE A 72 -1.98 -2.68 18.67
C ILE A 72 -2.51 -1.70 19.72
N LYS A 73 -3.78 -1.32 19.63
CA LYS A 73 -4.44 -0.43 20.60
C LYS A 73 -4.38 -0.99 22.02
N GLU A 74 -4.69 -2.27 22.18
CA GLU A 74 -4.60 -2.98 23.47
C GLU A 74 -3.16 -3.05 23.98
N ALA A 75 -2.21 -3.37 23.08
CA ALA A 75 -0.80 -3.40 23.44
C ALA A 75 -0.28 -2.03 23.91
N LYS A 76 -0.69 -0.93 23.25
CA LYS A 76 -0.32 0.44 23.66
C LYS A 76 -0.83 0.82 25.05
N GLN A 77 -2.00 0.32 25.46
CA GLN A 77 -2.54 0.59 26.80
C GLN A 77 -1.70 -0.02 27.92
N HIS A 78 -1.06 -1.15 27.66
CA HIS A 78 -0.29 -1.91 28.64
C HIS A 78 1.23 -1.76 28.50
N ALA A 79 1.70 -1.13 27.41
CA ALA A 79 3.12 -0.99 27.14
C ALA A 79 3.77 0.06 28.05
N LEU A 80 4.67 -0.38 28.91
CA LEU A 80 5.55 0.49 29.70
C LEU A 80 6.82 0.89 28.94
N ARG A 81 7.21 0.09 27.94
CA ARG A 81 8.40 0.27 27.12
C ARG A 81 8.06 -0.05 25.66
N ASN A 82 8.95 0.32 24.74
CA ASN A 82 8.84 0.01 23.32
C ASN A 82 7.58 0.58 22.63
N ARG A 83 7.05 1.68 23.12
CA ARG A 83 5.91 2.37 22.48
C ARG A 83 6.20 2.74 21.04
N TYR A 84 7.42 3.18 20.76
CA TYR A 84 7.88 3.46 19.40
C TYR A 84 7.68 2.26 18.45
N THR A 85 8.03 1.05 18.89
CA THR A 85 7.82 -0.16 18.07
C THR A 85 6.35 -0.39 17.74
N LEU A 86 5.45 -0.11 18.68
CA LEU A 86 4.01 -0.21 18.44
C LEU A 86 3.50 0.88 17.48
N GLU A 87 4.10 2.08 17.51
CA GLU A 87 3.80 3.14 16.54
C GLU A 87 4.25 2.73 15.13
N VAL A 88 5.44 2.15 14.99
CA VAL A 88 5.91 1.62 13.69
C VAL A 88 4.96 0.54 13.17
N TYR A 89 4.53 -0.40 14.01
CA TYR A 89 3.57 -1.43 13.60
C TYR A 89 2.22 -0.84 13.18
N GLU A 90 1.74 0.18 13.88
CA GLU A 90 0.50 0.87 13.52
C GLU A 90 0.60 1.54 12.17
N GLN A 91 1.68 2.30 11.92
CA GLN A 91 1.89 2.96 10.63
C GLN A 91 2.10 1.95 9.50
N THR A 92 2.80 0.85 9.76
CA THR A 92 2.98 -0.24 8.79
C THR A 92 1.63 -0.89 8.45
N ASN A 93 0.79 -1.16 9.44
CA ASN A 93 -0.54 -1.71 9.23
C ASN A 93 -1.43 -0.77 8.39
N HIS A 94 -1.37 0.53 8.65
CA HIS A 94 -2.09 1.53 7.83
C HIS A 94 -1.61 1.52 6.37
N LEU A 95 -0.30 1.45 6.16
CA LEU A 95 0.27 1.38 4.82
C LEU A 95 -0.16 0.10 4.09
N PHE A 96 -0.10 -1.05 4.75
CA PHE A 96 -0.48 -2.35 4.17
C PHE A 96 -1.96 -2.42 3.80
N ASN A 97 -2.81 -1.64 4.47
CA ASN A 97 -4.23 -1.54 4.12
C ASN A 97 -4.51 -0.70 2.86
N PHE A 98 -3.54 0.02 2.32
CA PHE A 98 -3.74 0.83 1.11
C PHE A 98 -4.24 0.02 -0.10
N PRO A 99 -3.58 -1.06 -0.55
CA PRO A 99 -4.04 -1.84 -1.69
C PRO A 99 -5.40 -2.54 -1.42
N VAL A 100 -5.68 -2.90 -0.18
CA VAL A 100 -7.00 -3.43 0.22
C VAL A 100 -8.09 -2.41 -0.07
N ARG A 101 -7.93 -1.19 0.44
CA ARG A 101 -8.87 -0.08 0.24
C ARG A 101 -9.02 0.27 -1.24
N LEU A 102 -7.92 0.30 -1.99
CA LEU A 102 -7.95 0.62 -3.43
C LEU A 102 -8.72 -0.45 -4.21
N ILE A 103 -8.44 -1.73 -3.99
CA ILE A 103 -9.15 -2.84 -4.67
C ILE A 103 -10.64 -2.80 -4.36
N LEU A 104 -11.02 -2.57 -3.10
CA LEU A 104 -12.44 -2.50 -2.71
C LEU A 104 -13.14 -1.26 -3.28
N ALA A 105 -12.45 -0.12 -3.36
CA ALA A 105 -13.00 1.09 -3.98
C ALA A 105 -13.18 0.93 -5.50
N LEU A 106 -12.20 0.32 -6.20
CA LEU A 106 -12.31 -0.02 -7.62
C LEU A 106 -13.43 -1.03 -7.88
N HIS A 107 -13.60 -2.03 -7.02
CA HIS A 107 -14.72 -2.96 -7.09
C HIS A 107 -16.07 -2.26 -6.94
N ASN A 108 -16.19 -1.36 -5.96
CA ASN A 108 -17.40 -0.60 -5.76
C ASN A 108 -17.75 0.25 -7.00
N TYR A 109 -16.77 0.92 -7.59
CA TYR A 109 -16.96 1.67 -8.84
C TYR A 109 -17.44 0.77 -9.98
N ASP A 110 -16.78 -0.38 -10.19
CA ASP A 110 -17.05 -1.30 -11.31
C ASP A 110 -18.46 -1.90 -11.29
N ILE A 111 -19.04 -2.14 -10.09
CA ILE A 111 -20.39 -2.68 -9.95
C ILE A 111 -21.49 -1.63 -9.85
N THR A 112 -21.13 -0.35 -9.74
CA THR A 112 -22.08 0.75 -9.60
C THR A 112 -22.63 1.14 -10.96
N ILE A 113 -23.96 1.18 -11.06
CA ILE A 113 -24.68 1.43 -12.34
C ILE A 113 -25.14 2.89 -12.42
N HIS A 114 -25.56 3.49 -11.30
CA HIS A 114 -26.10 4.85 -11.27
C HIS A 114 -24.99 5.89 -11.29
N GLU A 115 -25.12 6.90 -12.15
CA GLU A 115 -24.09 7.92 -12.38
C GLU A 115 -23.72 8.69 -11.10
N GLN A 116 -24.70 9.06 -10.27
CA GLN A 116 -24.46 9.76 -9.02
C GLN A 116 -23.65 8.92 -8.03
N ASP A 117 -23.88 7.62 -7.97
CA ASP A 117 -23.14 6.69 -7.12
C ASP A 117 -21.73 6.43 -7.67
N LYS A 118 -21.56 6.45 -9.02
CA LYS A 118 -20.24 6.39 -9.67
C LYS A 118 -19.36 7.57 -9.26
N GLN A 119 -19.90 8.79 -9.24
CA GLN A 119 -19.17 9.98 -8.78
C GLN A 119 -18.72 9.83 -7.31
N THR A 120 -19.58 9.29 -6.46
CA THR A 120 -19.22 8.99 -5.06
C THR A 120 -18.11 7.93 -4.98
N ALA A 121 -18.18 6.89 -5.81
CA ALA A 121 -17.13 5.87 -5.87
C ALA A 121 -15.79 6.41 -6.40
N LEU A 122 -15.82 7.30 -7.41
CA LEU A 122 -14.60 8.00 -7.85
C LEU A 122 -14.00 8.87 -6.76
N GLN A 123 -14.82 9.57 -5.99
CA GLN A 123 -14.35 10.34 -4.85
C GLN A 123 -13.68 9.44 -3.82
N GLN A 124 -14.25 8.27 -3.49
CA GLN A 124 -13.62 7.29 -2.59
C GLN A 124 -12.26 6.81 -3.10
N ILE A 125 -12.14 6.53 -4.40
CA ILE A 125 -10.85 6.14 -5.02
C ILE A 125 -9.83 7.27 -4.86
N ASN A 126 -10.24 8.51 -5.11
CA ASN A 126 -9.37 9.68 -4.97
C ASN A 126 -8.91 9.87 -3.51
N GLU A 127 -9.81 9.71 -2.55
CA GLU A 127 -9.49 9.77 -1.11
C GLU A 127 -8.44 8.70 -0.74
N VAL A 128 -8.61 7.46 -1.17
CA VAL A 128 -7.63 6.39 -0.94
C VAL A 128 -6.25 6.75 -1.52
N CYS A 129 -6.21 7.30 -2.74
CA CYS A 129 -4.96 7.72 -3.36
C CYS A 129 -4.30 8.92 -2.63
N ASN A 130 -5.10 9.81 -2.05
CA ASN A 130 -4.59 10.96 -1.28
C ASN A 130 -4.10 10.54 0.11
N ASP A 131 -4.83 9.64 0.76
CA ASP A 131 -4.46 9.11 2.08
C ASP A 131 -3.10 8.41 2.06
N PHE A 132 -2.73 7.79 0.95
CA PHE A 132 -1.42 7.14 0.81
C PHE A 132 -0.26 8.09 1.11
N GLN A 133 -0.33 9.34 0.65
CA GLN A 133 0.72 10.32 0.92
C GLN A 133 0.83 10.64 2.41
N THR A 134 -0.29 10.71 3.10
CA THR A 134 -0.35 10.95 4.55
C THR A 134 0.20 9.75 5.31
N MET A 135 -0.21 8.53 4.96
CA MET A 135 0.29 7.30 5.58
C MET A 135 1.80 7.14 5.38
N ARG A 136 2.27 7.37 4.15
CA ARG A 136 3.68 7.34 3.82
C ARG A 136 4.47 8.32 4.68
N LYS A 137 4.04 9.58 4.72
CA LYS A 137 4.72 10.63 5.49
C LYS A 137 4.78 10.27 6.99
N GLN A 138 3.68 9.80 7.56
CA GLN A 138 3.64 9.38 8.96
C GLN A 138 4.59 8.22 9.25
N LEU A 139 4.64 7.20 8.39
CA LEU A 139 5.58 6.09 8.53
C LEU A 139 7.04 6.56 8.44
N GLU A 140 7.36 7.38 7.45
CA GLU A 140 8.71 7.91 7.24
C GLU A 140 9.15 8.80 8.42
N GLU A 141 8.28 9.68 8.91
CA GLU A 141 8.53 10.51 10.11
C GLU A 141 8.74 9.66 11.37
N THR A 142 7.93 8.63 11.58
CA THR A 142 8.08 7.72 12.71
C THR A 142 9.40 6.94 12.61
N TYR A 143 9.72 6.44 11.43
CA TYR A 143 10.93 5.64 11.19
C TYR A 143 12.20 6.48 11.31
N SER A 144 12.17 7.74 10.87
CA SER A 144 13.31 8.67 10.94
C SER A 144 13.74 9.04 12.35
N GLN A 145 12.91 8.81 13.36
CA GLN A 145 13.28 9.05 14.77
C GLN A 145 14.44 8.16 15.24
N THR A 146 14.64 7.00 14.61
CA THR A 146 15.68 6.04 14.97
C THR A 146 16.53 5.56 13.80
N ARG A 147 16.17 5.94 12.56
CA ARG A 147 16.82 5.48 11.33
C ARG A 147 16.86 6.59 10.29
N PHE A 148 17.88 6.56 9.46
CA PHE A 148 17.96 7.47 8.32
C PHE A 148 17.17 6.88 7.15
N MET A 149 16.15 7.58 6.70
CA MET A 149 15.39 7.26 5.48
C MET A 149 16.11 7.76 4.23
N GLU A 150 16.86 8.84 4.36
CA GLU A 150 17.72 9.42 3.33
C GLU A 150 19.16 9.38 3.80
N GLN A 151 20.10 9.31 2.87
CA GLN A 151 21.51 9.42 3.22
C GLN A 151 21.81 10.88 3.62
N PRO A 152 22.31 11.12 4.84
CA PRO A 152 22.82 12.43 5.21
C PRO A 152 23.98 12.83 4.30
N ASP A 153 24.19 14.12 4.11
CA ASP A 153 25.38 14.63 3.43
C ASP A 153 26.65 14.08 4.10
N GLY A 154 27.52 13.49 3.28
CA GLY A 154 28.77 12.87 3.76
C GLY A 154 28.62 11.44 4.29
N TYR A 155 27.43 10.83 4.22
CA TYR A 155 27.28 9.42 4.56
C TYR A 155 28.06 8.55 3.56
N ILE A 156 28.91 7.69 4.09
CA ILE A 156 29.66 6.69 3.32
C ILE A 156 28.95 5.36 3.48
N ALA A 157 28.44 4.81 2.38
CA ALA A 157 27.91 3.46 2.39
C ALA A 157 29.04 2.48 2.71
N ASP A 158 28.88 1.71 3.78
CA ASP A 158 29.88 0.78 4.27
C ASP A 158 30.05 -0.46 3.37
N GLN A 159 29.17 -0.64 2.38
CA GLN A 159 29.12 -1.81 1.53
C GLN A 159 28.93 -1.45 0.06
N ASN A 160 29.93 -1.75 -0.73
CA ASN A 160 29.94 -1.47 -2.18
C ASN A 160 28.77 -2.13 -2.94
N HIS A 161 28.29 -3.29 -2.52
CA HIS A 161 27.18 -3.95 -3.17
C HIS A 161 25.82 -3.27 -2.94
N HIS A 162 25.72 -2.34 -1.97
CA HIS A 162 24.54 -1.52 -1.73
C HIS A 162 24.61 -0.14 -2.41
N ASN A 163 25.70 0.22 -3.04
CA ASN A 163 25.85 1.52 -3.70
C ASN A 163 24.80 1.78 -4.77
N HIS A 164 24.40 0.75 -5.52
CA HIS A 164 23.35 0.87 -6.52
C HIS A 164 21.97 1.10 -5.90
N LEU A 165 21.72 0.54 -4.72
CA LEU A 165 20.52 0.81 -3.94
C LEU A 165 20.60 2.21 -3.35
N ALA A 166 21.71 2.57 -2.74
CA ALA A 166 21.95 3.89 -2.16
C ALA A 166 21.81 5.00 -3.21
N ALA A 167 22.39 4.84 -4.39
CA ALA A 167 22.29 5.83 -5.47
C ALA A 167 20.86 6.00 -6.01
N LYS A 168 20.00 4.97 -5.86
CA LYS A 168 18.60 5.03 -6.26
C LYS A 168 17.66 5.47 -5.12
N THR A 169 18.11 5.40 -3.88
CA THR A 169 17.30 5.63 -2.67
C THR A 169 17.43 7.04 -2.09
N ASN A 170 18.04 7.97 -2.80
CA ASN A 170 17.88 9.40 -2.49
C ASN A 170 16.40 9.83 -2.53
N ASN A 171 15.55 8.90 -2.93
CA ASN A 171 14.11 9.05 -2.94
C ASN A 171 13.50 7.76 -2.39
N SER A 172 12.81 7.85 -1.27
CA SER A 172 12.07 6.73 -0.65
C SER A 172 11.01 6.09 -1.57
N ASP A 173 10.76 6.65 -2.76
CA ASP A 173 9.81 6.14 -3.75
C ASP A 173 10.08 4.69 -4.17
N TRP A 174 11.32 4.21 -4.10
CA TRP A 174 11.59 2.82 -4.46
C TRP A 174 11.04 1.79 -3.46
N TRP A 175 10.72 2.20 -2.23
CA TRP A 175 10.05 1.35 -1.25
C TRP A 175 8.59 1.06 -1.67
N TYR A 176 8.01 1.97 -2.44
CA TYR A 176 6.62 1.95 -2.86
C TYR A 176 6.51 1.61 -4.35
N TYR A 177 7.07 0.46 -4.71
CA TYR A 177 7.37 0.06 -6.08
C TYR A 177 6.15 -0.16 -6.94
N TYR A 178 5.04 -0.59 -6.34
CA TYR A 178 3.77 -0.82 -7.03
C TYR A 178 2.77 0.30 -6.73
N GLU A 179 2.82 0.83 -5.54
CA GLU A 179 1.84 1.78 -5.02
C GLU A 179 1.89 3.10 -5.77
N ILE A 180 3.08 3.70 -5.91
CA ILE A 180 3.24 4.98 -6.62
C ILE A 180 2.87 4.88 -8.09
N PRO A 181 3.34 3.91 -8.88
CA PRO A 181 2.88 3.72 -10.25
C PRO A 181 1.39 3.43 -10.34
N MET A 182 0.80 2.67 -9.41
CA MET A 182 -0.63 2.41 -9.40
C MET A 182 -1.44 3.66 -9.12
N ILE A 183 -1.02 4.51 -8.17
CA ILE A 183 -1.67 5.80 -7.89
C ILE A 183 -1.61 6.71 -9.12
N ARG A 184 -0.47 6.80 -9.80
CA ARG A 184 -0.34 7.59 -11.04
C ARG A 184 -1.29 7.07 -12.12
N LYS A 185 -1.32 5.76 -12.34
CA LYS A 185 -2.23 5.09 -13.28
C LYS A 185 -3.69 5.39 -12.95
N THR A 186 -4.07 5.26 -11.68
CA THR A 186 -5.43 5.51 -11.20
C THR A 186 -5.85 6.97 -11.38
N ARG A 187 -4.99 7.93 -11.05
CA ARG A 187 -5.26 9.36 -11.26
C ARG A 187 -5.43 9.72 -12.73
N THR A 188 -4.57 9.17 -13.60
CA THR A 188 -4.70 9.37 -15.05
C THR A 188 -6.04 8.83 -15.56
N TRP A 189 -6.44 7.67 -15.12
CA TRP A 189 -7.70 7.05 -15.47
C TRP A 189 -8.91 7.85 -14.95
N MET A 190 -8.90 8.29 -13.69
CA MET A 190 -9.98 9.13 -13.13
C MET A 190 -10.19 10.42 -13.93
N ASN A 191 -9.12 11.03 -14.42
CA ASN A 191 -9.21 12.25 -15.22
C ASN A 191 -9.80 12.01 -16.63
N SER A 192 -9.96 10.77 -17.04
CA SER A 192 -10.58 10.39 -18.33
C SER A 192 -12.04 9.95 -18.19
N GLN A 193 -12.56 9.87 -16.96
CA GLN A 193 -13.97 9.55 -16.69
C GLN A 193 -14.81 10.82 -16.66
#